data_c4f88df1431de267a1db89b530777033
#
_entry.id   c4f88df1431de267a1db89b530777033
#
_cell.length_a   1.000
_cell.length_b   1.000
_cell.length_c   1.000
_cell.angle_alpha   90.00
_cell.angle_beta   90.00
_cell.angle_gamma   90.00
#
_symmetry.space_group_name_H-M   'P 1'
#
loop_
_entity.id
_entity.type
_entity.pdbx_description
1 polymer ?
#
loop_
_entity_poly.entity_id
_entity_poly.type
_entity_poly.pdbx_seq_one_letter_code
_entity_poly.pdbx_strand_id
1 'polypeptide(L)'
;MRKKTLVLSLLLACATAFGQSSYDLVIVGGNPGGIMAAISAARMGKKSVILERTRYVGGLPANGLGATDIATRAATTGLFREFVDAVKQHYIDTYGPASEQVKVCSDGYHFEPSVGARIFQKMLDGQKDKITVLTMRQFDAEDENIVMRDNRIEKIRILNRETGEMEEYTGSVFLDATYEGDLGAAAGVPFRVGREGKDEFGEPGAGRVYKYW
;
A
#
# COMPACT_ATOMS: atom_id res chain seq x y z
N MET A 1 -10.10 56.91 44.91
CA MET A 1 -9.05 56.14 44.28
C MET A 1 -9.57 54.73 43.98
N ARG A 2 -9.95 54.42 42.72
CA ARG A 2 -10.46 53.11 42.28
C ARG A 2 -9.31 52.30 41.69
N LYS A 3 -8.92 51.21 42.33
CA LYS A 3 -7.93 50.25 41.84
C LYS A 3 -8.58 49.45 40.71
N LYS A 4 -8.04 49.57 39.48
CA LYS A 4 -8.39 48.74 38.34
C LYS A 4 -7.56 47.48 38.44
N THR A 5 -8.19 46.34 38.73
CA THR A 5 -7.57 45.01 38.66
C THR A 5 -7.55 44.55 37.22
N LEU A 6 -6.36 44.41 36.66
CA LEU A 6 -6.12 43.90 35.30
C LEU A 6 -6.11 42.36 35.39
N VAL A 7 -7.15 41.71 34.89
CA VAL A 7 -7.20 40.24 34.78
C VAL A 7 -6.53 39.90 33.46
N LEU A 8 -5.32 39.36 33.54
CA LEU A 8 -4.55 38.82 32.40
C LEU A 8 -5.03 37.40 32.15
N SER A 9 -5.90 37.20 31.17
CA SER A 9 -6.36 35.89 30.71
C SER A 9 -5.23 35.23 29.92
N LEU A 10 -4.53 34.28 30.52
CA LEU A 10 -3.52 33.43 29.83
C LEU A 10 -4.29 32.37 29.06
N LEU A 11 -4.47 32.59 27.75
CA LEU A 11 -4.92 31.56 26.82
C LEU A 11 -3.78 30.56 26.63
N LEU A 12 -3.84 29.44 27.33
CA LEU A 12 -2.98 28.30 27.15
C LEU A 12 -3.45 27.59 25.86
N ALA A 13 -2.84 27.93 24.74
CA ALA A 13 -2.98 27.17 23.48
C ALA A 13 -2.32 25.80 23.71
N CYS A 14 -3.15 24.80 24.02
CA CYS A 14 -2.72 23.41 24.04
C CYS A 14 -2.51 23.00 22.59
N ALA A 15 -1.32 23.25 22.06
CA ALA A 15 -0.86 22.62 20.83
C ALA A 15 -0.72 21.12 21.14
N THR A 16 -1.71 20.33 20.75
CA THR A 16 -1.57 18.89 20.67
C THR A 16 -0.49 18.64 19.63
N ALA A 17 0.74 18.44 20.10
CA ALA A 17 1.82 17.90 19.28
C ALA A 17 1.37 16.46 18.93
N PHE A 18 0.68 16.30 17.81
CA PHE A 18 0.60 15.01 17.16
C PHE A 18 2.03 14.58 16.89
N GLY A 19 2.47 13.54 17.59
CA GLY A 19 3.81 13.01 17.47
C GLY A 19 4.02 12.64 15.99
N GLN A 20 4.82 13.43 15.30
CA GLN A 20 5.18 13.21 13.93
C GLN A 20 6.00 11.91 13.87
N SER A 21 5.35 10.81 13.53
CA SER A 21 6.03 9.52 13.39
C SER A 21 6.88 9.59 12.12
N SER A 22 8.19 9.60 12.30
CA SER A 22 9.12 9.51 11.18
C SER A 22 9.39 8.05 10.86
N TYR A 23 9.19 7.68 9.59
CA TYR A 23 9.45 6.36 9.05
C TYR A 23 10.64 6.38 8.10
N ASP A 24 11.34 5.24 7.97
CA ASP A 24 12.30 5.07 6.88
C ASP A 24 11.57 4.98 5.54
N LEU A 25 10.39 4.34 5.53
CA LEU A 25 9.59 4.13 4.33
C LEU A 25 8.10 4.39 4.60
N VAL A 26 7.50 5.30 3.83
CA VAL A 26 6.06 5.56 3.80
C VAL A 26 5.48 4.96 2.53
N ILE A 27 4.53 4.06 2.65
CA ILE A 27 3.93 3.31 1.54
C ILE A 27 2.46 3.69 1.42
N VAL A 28 2.08 4.23 0.29
CA VAL A 28 0.68 4.49 -0.07
C VAL A 28 0.15 3.31 -0.86
N GLY A 29 -0.80 2.57 -0.28
CA GLY A 29 -1.38 1.35 -0.84
C GLY A 29 -0.89 0.07 -0.17
N GLY A 30 -1.84 -0.68 0.39
CA GLY A 30 -1.61 -1.97 1.06
C GLY A 30 -1.80 -3.17 0.13
N ASN A 31 -1.46 -3.04 -1.16
CA ASN A 31 -1.49 -4.15 -2.13
C ASN A 31 -0.23 -5.04 -1.99
N PRO A 32 -0.12 -6.14 -2.75
CA PRO A 32 1.03 -7.04 -2.63
C PRO A 32 2.39 -6.35 -2.78
N GLY A 33 2.52 -5.37 -3.69
CA GLY A 33 3.76 -4.61 -3.89
C GLY A 33 4.15 -3.83 -2.63
N GLY A 34 3.19 -3.11 -2.03
CA GLY A 34 3.41 -2.36 -0.80
C GLY A 34 3.75 -3.25 0.39
N ILE A 35 3.05 -4.38 0.54
CA ILE A 35 3.33 -5.37 1.59
C ILE A 35 4.75 -5.93 1.46
N MET A 36 5.14 -6.36 0.26
CA MET A 36 6.45 -6.94 0.02
C MET A 36 7.58 -5.92 0.19
N ALA A 37 7.35 -4.66 -0.17
CA ALA A 37 8.28 -3.56 0.09
C ALA A 37 8.47 -3.32 1.60
N ALA A 38 7.38 -3.30 2.36
CA ALA A 38 7.44 -3.16 3.82
C ALA A 38 8.22 -4.30 4.48
N ILE A 39 7.94 -5.56 4.08
CA ILE A 39 8.64 -6.75 4.62
C ILE A 39 10.13 -6.71 4.26
N SER A 40 10.47 -6.34 3.03
CA SER A 40 11.86 -6.18 2.60
C SER A 40 12.58 -5.12 3.43
N ALA A 41 11.97 -3.96 3.63
CA ALA A 41 12.50 -2.89 4.47
C ALA A 41 12.70 -3.35 5.92
N ALA A 42 11.70 -4.05 6.49
CA ALA A 42 11.78 -4.58 7.85
C ALA A 42 12.93 -5.58 8.03
N ARG A 43 13.17 -6.48 7.05
CA ARG A 43 14.30 -7.41 7.04
C ARG A 43 15.66 -6.69 6.96
N MET A 44 15.68 -5.45 6.46
CA MET A 44 16.84 -4.57 6.47
C MET A 44 16.92 -3.68 7.73
N GLY A 45 16.09 -3.94 8.73
CA GLY A 45 16.03 -3.19 9.98
C GLY A 45 15.30 -1.85 9.91
N LYS A 46 14.65 -1.54 8.78
CA LYS A 46 13.95 -0.27 8.52
C LYS A 46 12.52 -0.29 9.05
N LYS A 47 12.06 0.89 9.50
CA LYS A 47 10.67 1.10 9.93
C LYS A 47 9.83 1.62 8.77
N SER A 48 8.67 1.01 8.56
CA SER A 48 7.74 1.43 7.51
C SER A 48 6.31 1.60 8.04
N VAL A 49 5.53 2.41 7.32
CA VAL A 49 4.08 2.49 7.47
C VAL A 49 3.43 2.17 6.13
N ILE A 50 2.38 1.35 6.17
CA ILE A 50 1.48 1.10 5.05
C ILE A 50 0.19 1.88 5.31
N LEU A 51 -0.18 2.72 4.36
CA LEU A 51 -1.38 3.56 4.38
C LEU A 51 -2.36 3.00 3.34
N GLU A 52 -3.36 2.27 3.82
CA GLU A 52 -4.31 1.56 2.96
C GLU A 52 -5.69 2.22 2.99
N ARG A 53 -6.23 2.58 1.82
CA ARG A 53 -7.51 3.30 1.68
C ARG A 53 -8.74 2.48 2.08
N THR A 54 -8.63 1.16 2.03
CA THR A 54 -9.72 0.23 2.37
C THR A 54 -9.56 -0.33 3.79
N ARG A 55 -10.47 -1.22 4.20
CA ARG A 55 -10.38 -1.91 5.50
C ARG A 55 -9.41 -3.10 5.49
N TYR A 56 -8.93 -3.52 4.31
CA TYR A 56 -8.18 -4.75 4.14
C TYR A 56 -6.93 -4.50 3.30
N VAL A 57 -5.82 -5.07 3.71
CA VAL A 57 -4.59 -5.14 2.92
C VAL A 57 -4.57 -6.40 2.05
N GLY A 58 -3.71 -6.41 1.02
CA GLY A 58 -3.53 -7.55 0.12
C GLY A 58 -4.01 -7.29 -1.31
N GLY A 59 -4.67 -6.15 -1.55
CA GLY A 59 -5.10 -5.74 -2.88
C GLY A 59 -6.00 -6.77 -3.57
N LEU A 60 -5.91 -6.88 -4.90
CA LEU A 60 -6.73 -7.79 -5.70
C LEU A 60 -6.67 -9.26 -5.27
N PRO A 61 -5.51 -9.86 -4.94
CA PRO A 61 -5.43 -11.24 -4.47
C PRO A 61 -6.22 -11.52 -3.19
N ALA A 62 -6.38 -10.51 -2.33
CA ALA A 62 -7.16 -10.63 -1.10
C ALA A 62 -8.64 -10.26 -1.29
N ASN A 63 -9.03 -9.66 -2.43
CA ASN A 63 -10.35 -9.08 -2.66
C ASN A 63 -11.06 -9.61 -3.91
N GLY A 64 -10.67 -10.75 -4.45
CA GLY A 64 -11.44 -11.39 -5.53
C GLY A 64 -10.63 -12.13 -6.59
N LEU A 65 -9.35 -11.81 -6.79
CA LEU A 65 -8.50 -12.45 -7.80
C LEU A 65 -7.54 -13.47 -7.16
N GLY A 66 -8.04 -14.64 -6.86
CA GLY A 66 -7.31 -15.72 -6.18
C GLY A 66 -6.45 -16.59 -7.10
N ALA A 67 -6.19 -16.18 -8.32
CA ALA A 67 -5.29 -16.87 -9.24
C ALA A 67 -4.14 -15.95 -9.65
N THR A 68 -2.92 -16.49 -9.64
CA THR A 68 -1.73 -15.78 -10.11
C THR A 68 -1.32 -16.36 -11.46
N ASP A 69 -1.37 -15.52 -12.51
CA ASP A 69 -1.15 -15.93 -13.90
C ASP A 69 0.36 -16.03 -14.23
N ILE A 70 1.05 -16.99 -13.59
CA ILE A 70 2.47 -17.24 -13.81
C ILE A 70 2.66 -18.45 -14.69
N ALA A 71 3.13 -18.23 -15.94
CA ALA A 71 3.43 -19.31 -16.89
C ALA A 71 4.72 -20.06 -16.51
N THR A 72 5.77 -19.35 -16.09
CA THR A 72 7.08 -19.93 -15.76
C THR A 72 7.32 -19.94 -14.25
N ARG A 73 6.70 -20.88 -13.57
CA ARG A 73 6.74 -20.98 -12.11
C ARG A 73 8.15 -21.18 -11.54
N ALA A 74 9.03 -21.83 -12.27
CA ALA A 74 10.43 -22.02 -11.88
C ALA A 74 11.23 -20.72 -11.74
N ALA A 75 10.76 -19.63 -12.39
CA ALA A 75 11.36 -18.30 -12.28
C ALA A 75 10.86 -17.52 -11.04
N THR A 76 9.88 -18.05 -10.33
CA THR A 76 9.33 -17.39 -9.12
C THR A 76 10.30 -17.51 -7.96
N THR A 77 10.69 -16.35 -7.40
CA THR A 77 11.67 -16.25 -6.30
C THR A 77 11.24 -15.22 -5.26
N GLY A 78 12.07 -15.06 -4.20
CA GLY A 78 11.91 -14.03 -3.18
C GLY A 78 10.58 -14.12 -2.42
N LEU A 79 10.08 -12.98 -2.00
CA LEU A 79 8.86 -12.88 -1.19
C LEU A 79 7.60 -13.40 -1.87
N PHE A 80 7.53 -13.33 -3.20
CA PHE A 80 6.40 -13.93 -3.92
C PHE A 80 6.45 -15.47 -3.82
N ARG A 81 7.64 -16.06 -3.89
CA ARG A 81 7.79 -17.51 -3.66
C ARG A 81 7.41 -17.90 -2.23
N GLU A 82 7.83 -17.10 -1.24
CA GLU A 82 7.43 -17.33 0.15
C GLU A 82 5.90 -17.28 0.32
N PHE A 83 5.24 -16.35 -0.36
CA PHE A 83 3.78 -16.24 -0.35
C PHE A 83 3.11 -17.50 -0.92
N VAL A 84 3.48 -17.96 -2.12
CA VAL A 84 2.85 -19.13 -2.74
C VAL A 84 3.15 -20.42 -1.98
N ASP A 85 4.35 -20.56 -1.43
CA ASP A 85 4.70 -21.70 -0.56
C ASP A 85 3.86 -21.71 0.73
N ALA A 86 3.62 -20.54 1.33
CA ALA A 86 2.76 -20.40 2.50
C ALA A 86 1.27 -20.68 2.19
N VAL A 87 0.79 -20.31 1.00
CA VAL A 87 -0.54 -20.67 0.52
C VAL A 87 -0.65 -22.21 0.40
N LYS A 88 0.29 -22.85 -0.30
CA LYS A 88 0.29 -24.31 -0.43
C LYS A 88 0.32 -25.01 0.93
N GLN A 89 1.16 -24.54 1.84
CA GLN A 89 1.26 -25.09 3.19
C GLN A 89 -0.05 -24.96 3.96
N HIS A 90 -0.75 -23.82 3.81
CA HIS A 90 -2.07 -23.63 4.42
C HIS A 90 -3.06 -24.74 3.99
N TYR A 91 -3.11 -25.07 2.70
CA TYR A 91 -4.01 -26.13 2.21
C TYR A 91 -3.57 -27.53 2.70
N ILE A 92 -2.27 -27.81 2.75
CA ILE A 92 -1.75 -29.06 3.32
C ILE A 92 -2.16 -29.21 4.79
N ASP A 93 -1.96 -28.15 5.59
CA ASP A 93 -2.25 -28.17 7.03
C ASP A 93 -3.77 -28.30 7.30
N THR A 94 -4.59 -27.71 6.43
CA THR A 94 -6.04 -27.68 6.63
C THR A 94 -6.75 -28.95 6.15
N TYR A 95 -6.32 -29.49 5.01
CA TYR A 95 -7.05 -30.56 4.32
C TYR A 95 -6.23 -31.86 4.15
N GLY A 96 -4.95 -31.84 4.47
CA GLY A 96 -4.03 -32.96 4.28
C GLY A 96 -3.37 -32.97 2.89
N PRO A 97 -2.15 -33.54 2.79
CA PRO A 97 -1.29 -33.41 1.60
C PRO A 97 -1.85 -34.10 0.34
N ALA A 98 -2.74 -35.07 0.47
CA ALA A 98 -3.34 -35.82 -0.63
C ALA A 98 -4.73 -35.31 -1.03
N SER A 99 -5.20 -34.21 -0.44
CA SER A 99 -6.55 -33.66 -0.68
C SER A 99 -6.72 -33.06 -2.08
N GLU A 100 -7.97 -32.98 -2.53
CA GLU A 100 -8.30 -32.31 -3.77
C GLU A 100 -7.97 -30.81 -3.71
N GLN A 101 -8.17 -30.19 -2.54
CA GLN A 101 -7.85 -28.79 -2.31
C GLN A 101 -6.35 -28.49 -2.56
N VAL A 102 -5.46 -29.38 -2.13
CA VAL A 102 -4.01 -29.23 -2.42
C VAL A 102 -3.71 -29.39 -3.91
N LYS A 103 -4.42 -30.27 -4.62
CA LYS A 103 -4.24 -30.39 -6.08
C LYS A 103 -4.70 -29.14 -6.81
N VAL A 104 -5.90 -28.62 -6.50
CA VAL A 104 -6.46 -27.44 -7.19
C VAL A 104 -5.81 -26.12 -6.78
N CYS A 105 -5.15 -26.05 -5.62
CA CYS A 105 -4.37 -24.87 -5.26
C CYS A 105 -3.15 -24.64 -6.15
N SER A 106 -2.83 -25.61 -7.02
CA SER A 106 -1.83 -25.46 -8.08
C SER A 106 -0.48 -24.95 -7.56
N ASP A 107 0.08 -25.68 -6.57
CA ASP A 107 1.32 -25.31 -5.86
C ASP A 107 1.27 -23.96 -5.12
N GLY A 108 0.09 -23.50 -4.72
CA GLY A 108 -0.11 -22.23 -4.02
C GLY A 108 -0.36 -21.04 -4.94
N TYR A 109 -0.44 -21.27 -6.24
CA TYR A 109 -0.71 -20.20 -7.21
C TYR A 109 -2.20 -19.91 -7.38
N HIS A 110 -3.09 -20.79 -6.93
CA HIS A 110 -4.54 -20.61 -6.90
C HIS A 110 -5.04 -20.74 -5.46
N PHE A 111 -5.87 -19.81 -5.03
CA PHE A 111 -6.36 -19.77 -3.65
C PHE A 111 -7.63 -18.94 -3.53
N GLU A 112 -8.41 -19.18 -2.49
CA GLU A 112 -9.49 -18.28 -2.12
C GLU A 112 -8.91 -16.94 -1.63
N PRO A 113 -9.54 -15.80 -1.99
CA PRO A 113 -9.10 -14.47 -1.54
C PRO A 113 -8.91 -14.35 -0.03
N SER A 114 -9.73 -15.04 0.75
CA SER A 114 -9.60 -15.11 2.22
C SER A 114 -8.31 -15.79 2.69
N VAL A 115 -7.82 -16.77 1.93
CA VAL A 115 -6.52 -17.42 2.19
C VAL A 115 -5.40 -16.45 1.85
N GLY A 116 -5.46 -15.79 0.69
CA GLY A 116 -4.51 -14.75 0.31
C GLY A 116 -4.38 -13.66 1.37
N ALA A 117 -5.53 -13.11 1.83
CA ALA A 117 -5.57 -12.11 2.89
C ALA A 117 -4.90 -12.61 4.19
N ARG A 118 -5.20 -13.84 4.60
CA ARG A 118 -4.62 -14.45 5.81
C ARG A 118 -3.11 -14.64 5.71
N ILE A 119 -2.61 -15.04 4.55
CA ILE A 119 -1.17 -15.22 4.34
C ILE A 119 -0.45 -13.87 4.35
N PHE A 120 -0.97 -12.84 3.67
CA PHE A 120 -0.41 -11.49 3.75
C PHE A 120 -0.37 -10.96 5.19
N GLN A 121 -1.46 -11.14 5.95
CA GLN A 121 -1.50 -10.73 7.35
C GLN A 121 -0.44 -11.46 8.17
N LYS A 122 -0.31 -12.79 8.02
CA LYS A 122 0.70 -13.59 8.71
C LYS A 122 2.14 -13.12 8.39
N MET A 123 2.41 -12.77 7.14
CA MET A 123 3.71 -12.26 6.72
C MET A 123 4.01 -10.89 7.35
N LEU A 124 3.01 -10.00 7.43
CA LEU A 124 3.12 -8.70 8.09
C LEU A 124 3.32 -8.86 9.61
N ASP A 125 2.55 -9.74 10.26
CA ASP A 125 2.64 -10.01 11.70
C ASP A 125 4.03 -10.50 12.10
N GLY A 126 4.72 -11.24 11.22
CA GLY A 126 6.11 -11.65 11.40
C GLY A 126 7.11 -10.49 11.48
N GLN A 127 6.68 -9.26 11.13
CA GLN A 127 7.51 -8.05 11.11
C GLN A 127 6.85 -6.87 11.85
N LYS A 128 5.88 -7.12 12.72
CA LYS A 128 5.06 -6.09 13.40
C LYS A 128 5.85 -5.05 14.19
N ASP A 129 7.07 -5.39 14.62
CA ASP A 129 7.93 -4.45 15.36
C ASP A 129 8.54 -3.36 14.45
N LYS A 130 8.48 -3.56 13.12
CA LYS A 130 9.05 -2.67 12.09
C LYS A 130 8.00 -2.13 11.13
N ILE A 131 6.84 -2.76 11.01
CA ILE A 131 5.79 -2.39 10.07
C ILE A 131 4.55 -1.93 10.84
N THR A 132 4.12 -0.71 10.58
CA THR A 132 2.82 -0.18 11.00
C THR A 132 1.85 -0.30 9.82
N VAL A 133 0.70 -0.91 10.02
CA VAL A 133 -0.37 -0.98 9.00
C VAL A 133 -1.54 -0.13 9.46
N LEU A 134 -1.91 0.88 8.68
CA LEU A 134 -3.03 1.76 8.92
C LEU A 134 -4.01 1.64 7.76
N THR A 135 -5.16 1.06 8.03
CA THR A 135 -6.27 0.96 7.06
C THR A 135 -7.16 2.19 7.13
N MET A 136 -8.03 2.37 6.15
CA MET A 136 -8.91 3.55 6.02
C MET A 136 -8.13 4.87 5.92
N ARG A 137 -6.91 4.84 5.35
CA ARG A 137 -6.03 5.98 5.10
C ARG A 137 -5.93 6.21 3.61
N GLN A 138 -6.60 7.25 3.11
CA GLN A 138 -6.70 7.57 1.69
C GLN A 138 -5.79 8.74 1.35
N PHE A 139 -4.94 8.56 0.35
CA PHE A 139 -4.25 9.64 -0.32
C PHE A 139 -5.10 10.12 -1.50
N ASP A 140 -5.28 11.42 -1.60
CA ASP A 140 -5.89 12.09 -2.75
C ASP A 140 -4.81 12.93 -3.44
N ALA A 141 -4.71 12.83 -4.77
CA ALA A 141 -3.64 13.45 -5.57
C ALA A 141 -3.88 14.96 -5.80
N GLU A 142 -4.12 15.70 -4.70
CA GLU A 142 -4.25 17.15 -4.71
C GLU A 142 -2.94 17.81 -4.29
N ASP A 143 -2.60 18.95 -4.84
CA ASP A 143 -1.35 19.69 -4.60
C ASP A 143 -1.11 19.95 -3.10
N GLU A 144 -2.18 20.18 -2.34
CA GLU A 144 -2.12 20.45 -0.91
C GLU A 144 -1.78 19.22 -0.06
N ASN A 145 -1.88 18.02 -0.62
CA ASN A 145 -1.64 16.75 0.07
C ASN A 145 -0.20 16.25 -0.05
N ILE A 146 0.66 16.97 -0.75
CA ILE A 146 2.06 16.64 -0.92
C ILE A 146 2.94 17.87 -0.70
N VAL A 147 4.03 17.72 0.01
CA VAL A 147 5.06 18.76 0.17
C VAL A 147 6.34 18.26 -0.48
N MET A 148 6.74 18.96 -1.53
CA MET A 148 7.96 18.68 -2.29
C MET A 148 9.05 19.69 -1.98
N ARG A 149 10.31 19.23 -1.88
CA ARG A 149 11.50 20.08 -1.88
C ARG A 149 12.58 19.44 -2.76
N ASP A 150 13.11 20.19 -3.71
CA ASP A 150 14.21 19.73 -4.58
C ASP A 150 13.95 18.33 -5.18
N ASN A 151 12.80 18.12 -5.79
CA ASN A 151 12.35 16.83 -6.36
C ASN A 151 12.25 15.67 -5.35
N ARG A 152 12.11 15.97 -4.07
CA ARG A 152 11.90 14.97 -3.02
C ARG A 152 10.61 15.25 -2.28
N ILE A 153 9.86 14.19 -1.99
CA ILE A 153 8.71 14.30 -1.09
C ILE A 153 9.25 14.45 0.33
N GLU A 154 8.85 15.52 1.03
CA GLU A 154 9.12 15.71 2.44
C GLU A 154 8.01 15.15 3.32
N LYS A 155 6.78 15.36 2.88
CA LYS A 155 5.60 15.04 3.65
C LYS A 155 4.40 14.80 2.73
N ILE A 156 3.52 13.90 3.18
CA ILE A 156 2.19 13.72 2.58
C ILE A 156 1.10 13.90 3.63
N ARG A 157 -0.09 14.29 3.19
CA ARG A 157 -1.31 14.37 3.99
C ARG A 157 -2.28 13.29 3.54
N ILE A 158 -2.86 12.60 4.48
CA ILE A 158 -3.70 11.43 4.28
C ILE A 158 -5.03 11.66 4.99
N LEU A 159 -6.13 11.43 4.30
CA LEU A 159 -7.45 11.44 4.92
C LEU A 159 -7.65 10.17 5.75
N ASN A 160 -7.84 10.32 7.05
CA ASN A 160 -8.36 9.26 7.90
C ASN A 160 -9.88 9.15 7.67
N ARG A 161 -10.31 8.14 6.94
CA ARG A 161 -11.72 7.94 6.57
C ARG A 161 -12.60 7.48 7.73
N GLU A 162 -12.02 7.15 8.87
CA GLU A 162 -12.77 6.79 10.08
C GLU A 162 -13.15 8.02 10.88
N THR A 163 -12.25 9.03 10.94
CA THR A 163 -12.47 10.26 11.72
C THR A 163 -12.83 11.47 10.87
N GLY A 164 -12.50 11.44 9.56
CA GLY A 164 -12.61 12.59 8.66
C GLY A 164 -11.45 13.60 8.82
N GLU A 165 -10.45 13.30 9.62
CA GLU A 165 -9.31 14.18 9.88
C GLU A 165 -8.15 13.92 8.91
N MET A 166 -7.35 14.96 8.65
CA MET A 166 -6.11 14.85 7.88
C MET A 166 -4.94 14.52 8.80
N GLU A 167 -4.21 13.46 8.46
CA GLU A 167 -3.01 13.01 9.16
C GLU A 167 -1.78 13.32 8.29
N GLU A 168 -0.64 13.68 8.92
CA GLU A 168 0.61 13.97 8.22
C GLU A 168 1.64 12.86 8.42
N TYR A 169 2.29 12.45 7.33
CA TYR A 169 3.33 11.43 7.35
C TYR A 169 4.63 11.93 6.71
N THR A 170 5.74 11.71 7.41
CA THR A 170 7.09 12.02 6.94
C THR A 170 7.93 10.76 6.86
N GLY A 171 8.85 10.74 5.92
CA GLY A 171 9.72 9.58 5.71
C GLY A 171 10.95 9.90 4.88
N SER A 172 11.93 8.98 4.92
CA SER A 172 13.12 9.09 4.09
C SER A 172 12.87 8.70 2.64
N VAL A 173 11.94 7.74 2.44
CA VAL A 173 11.50 7.24 1.13
C VAL A 173 9.98 7.15 1.13
N PHE A 174 9.38 7.52 0.01
CA PHE A 174 7.97 7.35 -0.25
C PHE A 174 7.79 6.37 -1.40
N LEU A 175 6.84 5.47 -1.28
CA LEU A 175 6.55 4.43 -2.27
C LEU A 175 5.08 4.49 -2.65
N ASP A 176 4.83 4.67 -3.95
CA ASP A 176 3.51 4.50 -4.51
C ASP A 176 3.27 3.01 -4.79
N ALA A 177 2.36 2.43 -4.05
CA ALA A 177 1.86 1.08 -4.22
C ALA A 177 0.35 1.09 -4.49
N THR A 178 -0.19 2.20 -4.96
CA THR A 178 -1.58 2.27 -5.43
C THR A 178 -1.72 1.54 -6.78
N TYR A 179 -2.93 1.26 -7.19
CA TYR A 179 -3.18 0.77 -8.54
C TYR A 179 -3.23 1.91 -9.57
N GLU A 180 -3.53 3.11 -9.10
CA GLU A 180 -3.78 4.30 -9.92
C GLU A 180 -2.50 5.13 -10.18
N GLY A 181 -1.49 5.07 -9.30
CA GLY A 181 -0.28 5.88 -9.37
C GLY A 181 -0.48 7.29 -8.80
N ASP A 182 -1.40 7.46 -7.87
CA ASP A 182 -1.83 8.76 -7.34
C ASP A 182 -0.69 9.54 -6.69
N LEU A 183 0.17 8.88 -5.91
CA LEU A 183 1.31 9.53 -5.27
C LEU A 183 2.36 9.96 -6.29
N GLY A 184 2.61 9.11 -7.31
CA GLY A 184 3.51 9.43 -8.40
C GLY A 184 3.04 10.63 -9.20
N ALA A 185 1.74 10.68 -9.52
CA ALA A 185 1.12 11.80 -10.22
C ALA A 185 1.22 13.10 -9.41
N ALA A 186 0.89 13.09 -8.12
CA ALA A 186 1.02 14.24 -7.23
C ALA A 186 2.48 14.71 -7.08
N ALA A 187 3.44 13.80 -7.14
CA ALA A 187 4.87 14.12 -7.13
C ALA A 187 5.40 14.69 -8.46
N GLY A 188 4.54 14.84 -9.47
CA GLY A 188 4.91 15.38 -10.77
C GLY A 188 5.61 14.37 -11.69
N VAL A 189 5.52 13.07 -11.41
CA VAL A 189 6.03 12.03 -12.31
C VAL A 189 5.19 12.04 -13.60
N PRO A 190 5.78 12.11 -14.79
CA PRO A 190 5.04 12.01 -16.04
C PRO A 190 4.25 10.71 -16.13
N PHE A 191 2.98 10.80 -16.45
CA PHE A 191 2.11 9.64 -16.60
C PHE A 191 1.19 9.78 -17.80
N ARG A 192 0.52 8.70 -18.18
CA ARG A 192 -0.46 8.65 -19.25
C ARG A 192 -1.75 8.03 -18.75
N VAL A 193 -2.83 8.48 -19.33
CA VAL A 193 -4.17 7.91 -19.11
C VAL A 193 -4.71 7.45 -20.45
N GLY A 194 -5.13 6.20 -20.47
CA GLY A 194 -5.70 5.57 -21.67
C GLY A 194 -4.63 5.00 -22.60
N ARG A 195 -5.00 4.89 -23.89
CA ARG A 195 -4.16 4.27 -24.93
C ARG A 195 -3.47 5.34 -25.75
N GLU A 196 -2.14 5.22 -25.90
CA GLU A 196 -1.33 6.09 -26.75
C GLU A 196 -1.66 5.96 -28.25
N GLY A 197 -1.39 7.01 -29.00
CA GLY A 197 -1.53 7.03 -30.45
C GLY A 197 -0.42 6.26 -31.17
N LYS A 198 -0.70 5.76 -32.37
CA LYS A 198 0.30 5.06 -33.18
C LYS A 198 1.47 5.94 -33.60
N ASP A 199 1.25 7.23 -33.71
CA ASP A 199 2.24 8.25 -34.08
C ASP A 199 3.35 8.42 -33.05
N GLU A 200 3.10 8.03 -31.81
CA GLU A 200 4.06 8.20 -30.73
C GLU A 200 5.15 7.13 -30.70
N PHE A 201 4.79 5.84 -30.83
CA PHE A 201 5.73 4.72 -30.73
C PHE A 201 5.72 3.81 -31.97
N GLY A 202 4.85 4.07 -32.94
CA GLY A 202 4.73 3.25 -34.15
C GLY A 202 4.16 1.84 -33.96
N GLU A 203 3.60 1.54 -32.78
CA GLU A 203 3.15 0.20 -32.44
C GLU A 203 1.90 -0.22 -33.24
N PRO A 204 1.89 -1.48 -33.78
CA PRO A 204 0.70 -2.00 -34.44
C PRO A 204 -0.47 -2.11 -33.46
N GLY A 205 -1.57 -1.43 -33.75
CA GLY A 205 -2.76 -1.46 -32.89
C GLY A 205 -2.85 -0.36 -31.84
N ALA A 206 -1.81 0.46 -31.63
CA ALA A 206 -1.87 1.65 -30.81
C ALA A 206 -2.96 2.62 -31.33
N GLY A 207 -3.67 3.28 -30.41
CA GLY A 207 -4.76 4.22 -30.71
C GLY A 207 -6.03 3.59 -31.28
N ARG A 208 -6.12 2.26 -31.43
CA ARG A 208 -7.32 1.60 -31.92
C ARG A 208 -8.38 1.51 -30.82
N VAL A 209 -9.57 2.02 -31.11
CA VAL A 209 -10.75 1.87 -30.28
C VAL A 209 -11.69 0.86 -30.95
N TYR A 210 -11.99 -0.23 -30.27
CA TYR A 210 -12.95 -1.22 -30.76
C TYR A 210 -14.35 -0.78 -30.32
N LYS A 211 -15.28 -0.61 -31.29
CA LYS A 211 -16.65 -0.18 -31.01
C LYS A 211 -17.58 -1.30 -30.54
N TYR A 212 -17.16 -2.57 -30.72
CA TYR A 212 -17.97 -3.75 -30.37
C TYR A 212 -17.10 -4.82 -29.74
N TRP A 213 -17.68 -5.51 -28.78
CA TRP A 213 -17.18 -6.71 -28.15
C TRP A 213 -17.82 -7.92 -28.81
#